data_7351b445c589887379992ec74730fa60
#
_entry.id   7351b445c589887379992ec74730fa60
#
_cell.length_a   1.000
_cell.length_b   1.000
_cell.length_c   1.000
_cell.angle_alpha   90.00
_cell.angle_beta   90.00
_cell.angle_gamma   90.00
#
_symmetry.space_group_name_H-M   'P 1'
#
loop_
_entity.id
_entity.type
_entity.pdbx_description
1 polymer ?
#
loop_
_entity_poly.entity_id
_entity_poly.type
_entity_poly.pdbx_seq_one_letter_code
_entity_poly.pdbx_strand_id
1 'polypeptide(L)'
;SGVDLLVVEGDLIDYNAMINIMSANYISDTNGWILIDSLINVNSFIDHVFLTGYAANTSWEHNREWWKEKSAGSKWQWLIVDLDRGFNYSNIFRNLFDNLIEDYELFSLLVENQVFKQKFAQRSAAHLNNTFAPMRIQNIVDSLSNVISSEITNHIERWSESCLLYTSDAADEGHC
;
A
#
# COMPACT_ATOMS: atom_id res chain seq x y z
N SER A 1 -4.43 19.37 -3.23
CA SER A 1 -3.89 19.68 -1.89
C SER A 1 -2.76 18.71 -1.63
N GLY A 2 -1.50 19.21 -1.67
CA GLY A 2 -0.35 18.33 -1.45
C GLY A 2 -0.30 17.85 -0.01
N VAL A 3 -0.12 16.56 0.18
CA VAL A 3 0.23 16.01 1.49
C VAL A 3 1.66 16.46 1.80
N ASP A 4 1.88 17.11 2.93
CA ASP A 4 3.21 17.50 3.37
C ASP A 4 4.03 16.23 3.67
N LEU A 5 5.16 16.07 2.97
CA LEU A 5 6.06 14.94 3.20
C LEU A 5 6.86 15.14 4.48
N LEU A 6 6.75 14.20 5.41
CA LEU A 6 7.56 14.18 6.63
C LEU A 6 8.88 13.43 6.37
N VAL A 7 10.01 14.10 6.54
CA VAL A 7 11.33 13.48 6.49
C VAL A 7 11.66 12.90 7.87
N VAL A 8 11.75 11.58 7.96
CA VAL A 8 12.14 10.89 9.20
C VAL A 8 13.66 10.86 9.33
N GLU A 9 14.37 10.59 8.23
CA GLU A 9 15.84 10.60 8.17
C GLU A 9 16.31 11.03 6.78
N GLY A 10 17.38 11.82 6.72
CA GLY A 10 17.94 12.32 5.46
C GLY A 10 17.25 13.58 4.95
N ASP A 11 16.92 13.59 3.66
CA ASP A 11 16.29 14.72 2.96
C ASP A 11 15.46 14.26 1.76
N LEU A 12 14.71 15.18 1.15
CA LEU A 12 13.89 14.92 -0.04
C LEU A 12 14.60 15.15 -1.39
N ILE A 13 15.88 15.51 -1.37
CA ILE A 13 16.60 15.93 -2.59
C ILE A 13 16.56 14.84 -3.65
N ASP A 14 16.95 13.63 -3.28
CA ASP A 14 17.00 12.49 -4.20
C ASP A 14 15.61 12.03 -4.65
N TYR A 15 14.60 12.10 -3.76
CA TYR A 15 13.23 11.76 -4.10
C TYR A 15 12.64 12.74 -5.11
N ASN A 16 12.77 14.02 -4.85
CA ASN A 16 12.30 15.07 -5.75
C ASN A 16 13.06 15.04 -7.09
N ALA A 17 14.35 14.73 -7.07
CA ALA A 17 15.13 14.53 -8.29
C ALA A 17 14.60 13.35 -9.11
N MET A 18 14.24 12.23 -8.48
CA MET A 18 13.62 11.08 -9.15
C MET A 18 12.29 11.45 -9.81
N ILE A 19 11.39 12.11 -9.09
CA ILE A 19 10.09 12.54 -9.62
C ILE A 19 10.30 13.51 -10.79
N ASN A 20 11.17 14.49 -10.65
CA ASN A 20 11.48 15.45 -11.73
C ASN A 20 12.07 14.77 -12.97
N ILE A 21 12.97 13.80 -12.79
CA ILE A 21 13.54 13.03 -13.90
C ILE A 21 12.46 12.23 -14.63
N MET A 22 11.59 11.56 -13.90
CA MET A 22 10.51 10.78 -14.49
C MET A 22 9.50 11.66 -15.20
N SER A 23 9.11 12.79 -14.61
CA SER A 23 8.15 13.73 -15.21
C SER A 23 8.72 14.46 -16.43
N ALA A 24 10.03 14.73 -16.47
CA ALA A 24 10.69 15.42 -17.58
C ALA A 24 11.04 14.51 -18.77
N ASN A 25 11.02 13.19 -18.59
CA ASN A 25 11.36 12.23 -19.62
C ASN A 25 10.10 11.51 -20.12
N TYR A 26 10.16 11.08 -21.39
CA TYR A 26 9.10 10.29 -21.98
C TYR A 26 9.19 8.84 -21.48
N ILE A 27 8.56 8.54 -20.36
CA ILE A 27 8.71 7.23 -19.67
C ILE A 27 7.80 6.13 -20.23
N SER A 28 6.98 6.41 -21.21
CA SER A 28 6.02 5.43 -21.80
C SER A 28 6.68 4.40 -22.73
N ASP A 29 7.91 4.64 -23.18
CA ASP A 29 8.65 3.76 -24.09
C ASP A 29 9.63 2.80 -23.34
N THR A 30 10.41 2.03 -24.11
CA THR A 30 11.40 1.09 -23.58
C THR A 30 12.54 1.80 -22.83
N ASN A 31 12.97 2.98 -23.29
CA ASN A 31 14.01 3.74 -22.60
C ASN A 31 13.50 4.26 -21.27
N GLY A 32 12.23 4.70 -21.23
CA GLY A 32 11.54 5.04 -19.98
C GLY A 32 11.49 3.87 -19.01
N TRP A 33 11.28 2.65 -19.50
CA TRP A 33 11.33 1.47 -18.65
C TRP A 33 12.72 1.27 -18.00
N ILE A 34 13.80 1.42 -18.76
CA ILE A 34 15.17 1.30 -18.24
C ILE A 34 15.40 2.35 -17.14
N LEU A 35 14.94 3.58 -17.36
CA LEU A 35 15.02 4.65 -16.38
C LEU A 35 14.24 4.31 -15.10
N ILE A 36 12.98 3.90 -15.22
CA ILE A 36 12.15 3.47 -14.09
C ILE A 36 12.88 2.39 -13.28
N ASP A 37 13.32 1.31 -13.95
CA ASP A 37 13.96 0.17 -13.28
C ASP A 37 15.30 0.56 -12.62
N SER A 38 15.98 1.60 -13.10
CA SER A 38 17.22 2.09 -12.48
C SER A 38 16.98 2.87 -11.18
N LEU A 39 15.85 3.51 -11.03
CA LEU A 39 15.54 4.44 -9.94
C LEU A 39 14.75 3.81 -8.80
N ILE A 40 13.85 2.86 -9.11
CA ILE A 40 12.96 2.27 -8.11
C ILE A 40 13.05 0.73 -8.08
N ASN A 41 12.79 0.16 -6.93
CA ASN A 41 12.46 -1.26 -6.82
C ASN A 41 10.99 -1.44 -7.24
N VAL A 42 10.81 -1.76 -8.51
CA VAL A 42 9.47 -1.88 -9.12
C VAL A 42 8.58 -2.89 -8.40
N ASN A 43 9.15 -3.99 -7.91
CA ASN A 43 8.37 -4.99 -7.19
C ASN A 43 7.85 -4.46 -5.85
N SER A 44 8.69 -3.77 -5.09
CA SER A 44 8.30 -3.15 -3.82
C SER A 44 7.20 -2.10 -4.03
N PHE A 45 7.31 -1.30 -5.09
CA PHE A 45 6.29 -0.32 -5.43
C PHE A 45 4.96 -0.97 -5.84
N ILE A 46 5.02 -2.00 -6.69
CA ILE A 46 3.81 -2.74 -7.09
C ILE A 46 3.13 -3.38 -5.87
N ASP A 47 3.89 -3.98 -4.96
CA ASP A 47 3.33 -4.61 -3.75
C ASP A 47 2.62 -3.58 -2.87
N HIS A 48 3.23 -2.41 -2.69
CA HIS A 48 2.64 -1.30 -1.94
C HIS A 48 1.31 -0.84 -2.56
N VAL A 49 1.31 -0.51 -3.86
CA VAL A 49 0.10 -0.04 -4.56
C VAL A 49 -0.97 -1.14 -4.63
N PHE A 50 -0.56 -2.37 -4.95
CA PHE A 50 -1.49 -3.51 -5.02
C PHE A 50 -2.19 -3.73 -3.67
N LEU A 51 -1.44 -3.81 -2.59
CA LEU A 51 -2.03 -4.08 -1.27
C LEU A 51 -2.89 -2.92 -0.78
N THR A 52 -2.46 -1.68 -1.01
CA THR A 52 -3.27 -0.48 -0.72
C THR A 52 -4.62 -0.52 -1.43
N GLY A 53 -4.61 -0.81 -2.73
CA GLY A 53 -5.83 -0.91 -3.54
C GLY A 53 -6.68 -2.13 -3.20
N TYR A 54 -6.06 -3.30 -2.99
CA TYR A 54 -6.74 -4.55 -2.64
C TYR A 54 -7.43 -4.48 -1.27
N ALA A 55 -6.74 -3.91 -0.29
CA ALA A 55 -7.32 -3.68 1.04
C ALA A 55 -8.35 -2.55 1.05
N ALA A 56 -8.42 -1.74 0.00
CA ALA A 56 -9.20 -0.51 -0.07
C ALA A 56 -8.92 0.43 1.13
N ASN A 57 -7.63 0.56 1.49
CA ASN A 57 -7.18 1.37 2.63
C ASN A 57 -7.51 2.85 2.40
N THR A 58 -8.43 3.40 3.19
CA THR A 58 -8.93 4.76 3.01
C THR A 58 -7.99 5.85 3.54
N SER A 59 -7.02 5.48 4.37
CA SER A 59 -6.01 6.40 4.91
C SER A 59 -4.67 6.34 4.15
N TRP A 60 -4.66 5.79 2.94
CA TRP A 60 -3.44 5.56 2.16
C TRP A 60 -2.62 6.82 1.89
N GLU A 61 -3.24 7.99 1.80
CA GLU A 61 -2.53 9.24 1.54
C GLU A 61 -1.56 9.62 2.67
N HIS A 62 -1.91 9.28 3.91
CA HIS A 62 -1.10 9.56 5.10
C HIS A 62 -0.13 8.43 5.44
N ASN A 63 -0.39 7.23 4.94
CA ASN A 63 0.32 6.01 5.29
C ASN A 63 1.14 5.49 4.12
N ARG A 64 1.99 6.36 3.58
CA ARG A 64 2.95 6.05 2.53
C ARG A 64 4.36 6.26 3.04
N GLU A 65 5.12 5.20 3.13
CA GLU A 65 6.51 5.26 3.53
C GLU A 65 7.42 4.66 2.46
N TRP A 66 8.53 5.33 2.21
CA TRP A 66 9.56 4.87 1.29
C TRP A 66 10.95 5.29 1.77
N TRP A 67 11.93 4.57 1.34
CA TRP A 67 13.31 4.81 1.69
C TRP A 67 14.27 4.42 0.58
N LYS A 68 15.49 4.94 0.65
CA LYS A 68 16.60 4.57 -0.22
C LYS A 68 17.89 4.65 0.58
N GLU A 69 18.76 3.66 0.40
CA GLU A 69 20.11 3.73 0.94
C GLU A 69 20.92 4.83 0.24
N LYS A 70 21.76 5.58 0.98
CA LYS A 70 22.68 6.58 0.42
C LYS A 70 23.92 5.91 -0.17
N SER A 71 23.74 5.05 -1.16
CA SER A 71 24.81 4.37 -1.88
C SER A 71 24.58 4.43 -3.40
N ALA A 72 25.66 4.35 -4.17
CA ALA A 72 25.57 4.38 -5.63
C ALA A 72 24.76 3.17 -6.15
N GLY A 73 23.79 3.43 -7.02
CA GLY A 73 22.96 2.39 -7.63
C GLY A 73 21.82 1.86 -6.73
N SER A 74 21.66 2.40 -5.52
CA SER A 74 20.50 2.06 -4.67
C SER A 74 19.19 2.56 -5.30
N LYS A 75 18.11 1.81 -5.05
CA LYS A 75 16.80 2.08 -5.59
C LYS A 75 15.83 2.45 -4.47
N TRP A 76 14.87 3.32 -4.77
CA TRP A 76 13.77 3.62 -3.86
C TRP A 76 12.92 2.37 -3.61
N GLN A 77 12.53 2.18 -2.36
CA GLN A 77 11.72 1.05 -1.89
C GLN A 77 10.55 1.56 -1.07
N TRP A 78 9.43 0.87 -1.17
CA TRP A 78 8.19 1.19 -0.46
C TRP A 78 7.93 0.19 0.64
N LEU A 79 7.44 0.69 1.76
CA LEU A 79 6.98 -0.10 2.90
C LEU A 79 5.45 -0.21 2.86
N ILE A 80 4.96 -1.28 3.43
CA ILE A 80 3.53 -1.45 3.68
C ILE A 80 3.34 -1.13 5.15
N VAL A 81 2.61 -0.05 5.42
CA VAL A 81 2.35 0.44 6.77
C VAL A 81 0.86 0.72 6.93
N ASP A 82 0.38 0.56 8.14
CA ASP A 82 -0.91 1.03 8.62
C ASP A 82 -2.11 0.72 7.69
N LEU A 83 -2.52 -0.53 7.69
CA LEU A 83 -3.67 -1.02 6.90
C LEU A 83 -4.95 -1.14 7.74
N ASP A 84 -5.02 -0.51 8.92
CA ASP A 84 -6.12 -0.60 9.85
C ASP A 84 -7.46 -0.13 9.26
N ARG A 85 -7.41 0.83 8.33
CA ARG A 85 -8.58 1.29 7.56
C ARG A 85 -8.83 0.51 6.27
N GLY A 86 -8.13 -0.59 6.08
CA GLY A 86 -8.36 -1.54 4.99
C GLY A 86 -9.41 -2.59 5.34
N PHE A 87 -9.86 -3.33 4.32
CA PHE A 87 -10.80 -4.43 4.45
C PHE A 87 -12.12 -4.07 5.14
N ASN A 88 -12.59 -2.85 4.95
CA ASN A 88 -13.82 -2.39 5.57
C ASN A 88 -15.03 -3.17 5.03
N TYR A 89 -15.68 -3.94 5.90
CA TYR A 89 -16.82 -4.78 5.56
C TYR A 89 -18.05 -4.03 5.07
N SER A 90 -18.20 -2.76 5.43
CA SER A 90 -19.35 -1.94 5.02
C SER A 90 -19.29 -1.52 3.54
N ASN A 91 -18.15 -1.67 2.88
CA ASN A 91 -18.00 -1.32 1.47
C ASN A 91 -17.04 -2.26 0.72
N ILE A 92 -17.44 -3.52 0.58
CA ILE A 92 -16.69 -4.56 -0.14
C ILE A 92 -16.53 -4.30 -1.65
N PHE A 93 -17.29 -3.35 -2.21
CA PHE A 93 -17.23 -2.99 -3.63
C PHE A 93 -16.38 -1.75 -3.90
N ARG A 94 -15.70 -1.21 -2.87
CA ARG A 94 -14.87 -0.03 -3.04
C ARG A 94 -13.69 -0.32 -3.96
N ASN A 95 -13.62 0.41 -5.07
CA ASN A 95 -12.46 0.42 -5.95
C ASN A 95 -11.58 1.64 -5.61
N LEU A 96 -10.42 1.39 -5.03
CA LEU A 96 -9.47 2.46 -4.70
C LEU A 96 -8.46 2.72 -5.82
N PHE A 97 -8.34 1.83 -6.82
CA PHE A 97 -7.32 1.99 -7.87
C PHE A 97 -7.54 3.23 -8.73
N ASP A 98 -8.78 3.67 -8.95
CA ASP A 98 -9.06 4.89 -9.69
C ASP A 98 -8.49 6.11 -8.95
N ASN A 99 -8.71 6.20 -7.64
CA ASN A 99 -8.13 7.25 -6.80
C ASN A 99 -6.59 7.19 -6.79
N LEU A 100 -6.01 5.98 -6.70
CA LEU A 100 -4.55 5.83 -6.74
C LEU A 100 -3.95 6.28 -8.08
N ILE A 101 -4.65 6.09 -9.19
CA ILE A 101 -4.22 6.59 -10.51
C ILE A 101 -4.33 8.12 -10.56
N GLU A 102 -5.37 8.71 -9.99
CA GLU A 102 -5.61 10.16 -10.03
C GLU A 102 -4.70 10.92 -9.06
N ASP A 103 -4.53 10.43 -7.84
CA ASP A 103 -3.97 11.19 -6.72
C ASP A 103 -2.55 10.77 -6.31
N TYR A 104 -2.07 9.60 -6.77
CA TYR A 104 -0.70 9.15 -6.49
C TYR A 104 0.21 9.44 -7.68
N GLU A 105 0.86 10.61 -7.71
CA GLU A 105 1.68 11.11 -8.81
C GLU A 105 2.63 10.07 -9.41
N LEU A 106 3.40 9.35 -8.59
CA LEU A 106 4.32 8.34 -9.09
C LEU A 106 3.59 7.20 -9.78
N PHE A 107 2.46 6.72 -9.24
CA PHE A 107 1.69 5.66 -9.86
C PHE A 107 1.06 6.14 -11.18
N SER A 108 0.54 7.36 -11.19
CA SER A 108 0.01 8.03 -12.40
C SER A 108 1.05 8.07 -13.52
N LEU A 109 2.29 8.45 -13.22
CA LEU A 109 3.40 8.44 -14.18
C LEU A 109 3.72 7.02 -14.68
N LEU A 110 3.83 6.06 -13.76
CA LEU A 110 4.27 4.70 -14.10
C LEU A 110 3.25 3.93 -14.95
N VAL A 111 1.94 4.16 -14.77
CA VAL A 111 0.91 3.50 -15.57
C VAL A 111 0.90 3.95 -17.04
N GLU A 112 1.65 4.97 -17.42
CA GLU A 112 1.87 5.30 -18.83
C GLU A 112 2.80 4.29 -19.53
N ASN A 113 3.66 3.57 -18.78
CA ASN A 113 4.60 2.61 -19.34
C ASN A 113 3.98 1.21 -19.49
N GLN A 114 4.02 0.65 -20.72
CA GLN A 114 3.41 -0.65 -21.01
C GLN A 114 4.10 -1.82 -20.28
N VAL A 115 5.41 -1.75 -20.08
CA VAL A 115 6.14 -2.80 -19.34
C VAL A 115 5.76 -2.77 -17.87
N PHE A 116 5.61 -1.58 -17.30
CA PHE A 116 5.12 -1.44 -15.93
C PHE A 116 3.70 -2.02 -15.79
N LYS A 117 2.77 -1.66 -16.68
CA LYS A 117 1.39 -2.23 -16.67
C LYS A 117 1.38 -3.75 -16.70
N GLN A 118 2.19 -4.34 -17.56
CA GLN A 118 2.29 -5.80 -17.65
C GLN A 118 2.84 -6.40 -16.35
N LYS A 119 3.90 -5.84 -15.80
CA LYS A 119 4.47 -6.30 -14.52
C LYS A 119 3.49 -6.12 -13.37
N PHE A 120 2.78 -5.01 -13.31
CA PHE A 120 1.73 -4.75 -12.32
C PHE A 120 0.63 -5.83 -12.40
N ALA A 121 0.09 -6.07 -13.59
CA ALA A 121 -0.94 -7.08 -13.80
C ALA A 121 -0.45 -8.51 -13.43
N GLN A 122 0.76 -8.89 -13.87
CA GLN A 122 1.33 -10.21 -13.59
C GLN A 122 1.57 -10.41 -12.08
N ARG A 123 2.13 -9.40 -11.40
CA ARG A 123 2.41 -9.49 -9.97
C ARG A 123 1.13 -9.48 -9.14
N SER A 124 0.16 -8.65 -9.50
CA SER A 124 -1.17 -8.63 -8.89
C SER A 124 -1.87 -9.99 -9.03
N ALA A 125 -1.85 -10.58 -10.23
CA ALA A 125 -2.40 -11.92 -10.46
C ALA A 125 -1.67 -12.98 -9.63
N ALA A 126 -0.35 -12.90 -9.50
CA ALA A 126 0.42 -13.81 -8.66
C ALA A 126 0.02 -13.68 -7.18
N HIS A 127 -0.18 -12.47 -6.68
CA HIS A 127 -0.68 -12.25 -5.33
C HIS A 127 -2.07 -12.83 -5.13
N LEU A 128 -3.01 -12.54 -6.03
CA LEU A 128 -4.39 -13.06 -5.93
C LEU A 128 -4.45 -14.59 -5.96
N ASN A 129 -3.60 -15.22 -6.77
CA ASN A 129 -3.61 -16.68 -6.92
C ASN A 129 -2.81 -17.42 -5.84
N ASN A 130 -1.91 -16.75 -5.11
CA ASN A 130 -1.04 -17.39 -4.11
C ASN A 130 -1.19 -16.75 -2.73
N THR A 131 -0.75 -15.49 -2.57
CA THR A 131 -0.69 -14.82 -1.27
C THR A 131 -2.08 -14.62 -0.69
N PHE A 132 -3.02 -14.17 -1.52
CA PHE A 132 -4.41 -13.88 -1.19
C PHE A 132 -5.39 -14.96 -1.70
N ALA A 133 -4.90 -16.16 -1.99
CA ALA A 133 -5.78 -17.28 -2.32
C ALA A 133 -6.78 -17.50 -1.18
N PRO A 134 -8.10 -17.67 -1.47
CA PRO A 134 -9.17 -17.69 -0.45
C PRO A 134 -8.89 -18.66 0.70
N MET A 135 -8.48 -19.90 0.40
CA MET A 135 -8.15 -20.88 1.44
C MET A 135 -6.98 -20.47 2.33
N ARG A 136 -5.98 -19.79 1.76
CA ARG A 136 -4.84 -19.29 2.54
C ARG A 136 -5.27 -18.19 3.51
N ILE A 137 -6.05 -17.23 3.01
CA ILE A 137 -6.57 -16.13 3.85
C ILE A 137 -7.46 -16.70 4.95
N GLN A 138 -8.38 -17.61 4.63
CA GLN A 138 -9.24 -18.27 5.61
C GLN A 138 -8.42 -18.91 6.73
N ASN A 139 -7.41 -19.71 6.37
CA ASN A 139 -6.55 -20.36 7.35
C ASN A 139 -5.79 -19.38 8.24
N ILE A 140 -5.33 -18.24 7.69
CA ILE A 140 -4.66 -17.18 8.47
C ILE A 140 -5.65 -16.53 9.45
N VAL A 141 -6.84 -16.16 8.97
CA VAL A 141 -7.89 -15.57 9.81
C VAL A 141 -8.29 -16.52 10.93
N ASP A 142 -8.54 -17.78 10.62
CA ASP A 142 -8.90 -18.80 11.60
C ASP A 142 -7.78 -19.01 12.64
N SER A 143 -6.52 -19.02 12.18
CA SER A 143 -5.35 -19.13 13.07
C SER A 143 -5.26 -17.95 14.04
N LEU A 144 -5.38 -16.72 13.54
CA LEU A 144 -5.33 -15.51 14.36
C LEU A 144 -6.52 -15.44 15.33
N SER A 145 -7.72 -15.76 14.85
CA SER A 145 -8.94 -15.83 15.68
C SER A 145 -8.77 -16.82 16.83
N ASN A 146 -8.21 -18.00 16.57
CA ASN A 146 -7.96 -19.01 17.59
C ASN A 146 -6.98 -18.55 18.67
N VAL A 147 -5.98 -17.74 18.31
CA VAL A 147 -5.00 -17.21 19.29
C VAL A 147 -5.67 -16.28 20.30
N ILE A 148 -6.62 -15.46 19.86
CA ILE A 148 -7.28 -14.47 20.74
C ILE A 148 -8.59 -14.98 21.35
N SER A 149 -9.12 -16.12 20.91
CA SER A 149 -10.48 -16.60 21.26
C SER A 149 -10.68 -16.77 22.77
N SER A 150 -9.65 -17.19 23.52
CA SER A 150 -9.72 -17.36 24.96
C SER A 150 -9.89 -16.03 25.72
N GLU A 151 -9.41 -14.93 25.16
CA GLU A 151 -9.44 -13.60 25.77
C GLU A 151 -10.63 -12.73 25.33
N ILE A 152 -11.35 -13.15 24.30
CA ILE A 152 -12.48 -12.37 23.76
C ILE A 152 -13.56 -12.12 24.83
N THR A 153 -13.88 -13.11 25.68
CA THR A 153 -14.86 -12.93 26.74
C THR A 153 -14.45 -11.83 27.72
N ASN A 154 -13.17 -11.85 28.16
CA ASN A 154 -12.62 -10.83 29.05
C ASN A 154 -12.62 -9.44 28.39
N HIS A 155 -12.36 -9.41 27.08
CA HIS A 155 -12.39 -8.17 26.31
C HIS A 155 -13.82 -7.59 26.25
N ILE A 156 -14.82 -8.42 25.93
CA ILE A 156 -16.23 -8.02 25.89
C ILE A 156 -16.69 -7.50 27.26
N GLU A 157 -16.36 -8.21 28.34
CA GLU A 157 -16.71 -7.80 29.70
C GLU A 157 -16.12 -6.44 30.07
N ARG A 158 -14.90 -6.15 29.59
CA ARG A 158 -14.20 -4.91 29.91
C ARG A 158 -14.64 -3.72 29.08
N TRP A 159 -14.88 -3.94 27.76
CA TRP A 159 -15.02 -2.85 26.81
C TRP A 159 -16.42 -2.73 26.18
N SER A 160 -17.31 -3.64 26.49
CA SER A 160 -18.65 -3.84 25.92
C SER A 160 -18.67 -4.42 24.51
N GLU A 161 -19.81 -4.98 24.11
CA GLU A 161 -19.99 -5.56 22.78
C GLU A 161 -19.86 -4.54 21.63
N SER A 162 -20.15 -3.27 21.89
CA SER A 162 -20.04 -2.21 20.89
C SER A 162 -18.62 -1.99 20.38
N CYS A 163 -17.60 -2.19 21.22
CA CYS A 163 -16.20 -2.07 20.81
C CYS A 163 -15.73 -3.18 19.89
N LEU A 164 -16.27 -4.38 19.96
CA LEU A 164 -15.92 -5.49 19.07
C LEU A 164 -16.48 -5.32 17.66
N LEU A 165 -17.62 -4.67 17.52
CA LEU A 165 -18.22 -4.38 16.22
C LEU A 165 -17.48 -3.25 15.48
N TYR A 166 -16.73 -2.41 16.21
CA TYR A 166 -16.01 -1.26 15.70
C TYR A 166 -14.50 -1.44 15.65
N THR A 167 -13.98 -2.66 15.70
CA THR A 167 -12.52 -2.92 15.71
C THR A 167 -11.78 -2.41 14.47
N SER A 168 -12.49 -2.13 13.38
CA SER A 168 -11.93 -1.46 12.20
C SER A 168 -11.96 0.07 12.29
N ASP A 169 -12.75 0.64 13.22
CA ASP A 169 -12.98 2.09 13.33
C ASP A 169 -12.50 2.64 14.69
N ALA A 170 -12.25 1.76 15.65
CA ALA A 170 -11.95 2.13 17.04
C ALA A 170 -10.55 2.76 17.23
N ALA A 171 -9.61 2.50 16.31
CA ALA A 171 -8.29 3.09 16.37
C ALA A 171 -8.30 4.61 16.18
N ASP A 172 -9.32 5.13 15.49
CA ASP A 172 -9.41 6.55 15.15
C ASP A 172 -10.23 7.39 16.13
N GLU A 173 -11.14 6.78 16.88
CA GLU A 173 -12.11 7.55 17.67
C GLU A 173 -11.73 7.73 19.14
N GLY A 174 -10.71 7.02 19.65
CA GLY A 174 -10.22 7.20 21.01
C GLY A 174 -11.26 6.97 22.13
N HIS A 175 -12.35 6.27 21.83
CA HIS A 175 -13.54 6.17 22.67
C HIS A 175 -14.00 4.73 22.97
N CYS A 176 -13.05 3.78 22.99
CA CYS A 176 -13.34 2.49 23.63
C CYS A 176 -12.64 2.35 24.94
#